data_eb7fb084d7ddbd2b82222422f1e66f4c
#
_entry.id   eb7fb084d7ddbd2b82222422f1e66f4c
#
_cell.length_a   1.000
_cell.length_b   1.000
_cell.length_c   1.000
_cell.angle_alpha   90.00
_cell.angle_beta   90.00
_cell.angle_gamma   90.00
#
_symmetry.space_group_name_H-M   'P 1'
#
loop_
_entity.id
_entity.type
_entity.pdbx_description
1 polymer ?
#
loop_
_entity_poly.entity_id
_entity_poly.type
_entity_poly.pdbx_seq_one_letter_code
_entity_poly.pdbx_strand_id
1 'polypeptide(L)'
;MEYLKVIAFTHKHTDLKDLGKLIISDDLLETRLQTIKAKFDILEICYISTCNRVEFVFTTSEVVDHVYVTNFIRSFDFAIPEERLEEFAKQASIYENVEAFNHLLRVSCSLESLIV
;
A
#
# COMPACT_ATOMS: atom_id res chain seq x y z
N MET A 1 -3.28 -11.49 -13.93
CA MET A 1 -3.48 -10.06 -13.66
C MET A 1 -4.84 -9.72 -13.06
N GLU A 2 -5.82 -10.60 -13.19
CA GLU A 2 -7.17 -10.36 -12.65
C GLU A 2 -7.23 -10.01 -11.17
N TYR A 3 -6.26 -10.51 -10.42
CA TYR A 3 -6.25 -10.34 -8.96
C TYR A 3 -5.18 -9.37 -8.47
N LEU A 4 -4.51 -8.70 -9.38
CA LEU A 4 -3.45 -7.75 -9.01
C LEU A 4 -4.06 -6.46 -8.50
N LYS A 5 -3.62 -6.03 -7.33
CA LYS A 5 -4.10 -4.82 -6.65
C LYS A 5 -2.94 -3.97 -6.19
N VAL A 6 -3.10 -2.67 -6.24
CA VAL A 6 -2.14 -1.73 -5.67
C VAL A 6 -2.90 -0.73 -4.80
N ILE A 7 -2.45 -0.55 -3.57
CA ILE A 7 -2.88 0.54 -2.71
C ILE A 7 -1.69 1.48 -2.57
N ALA A 8 -1.84 2.71 -3.06
CA ALA A 8 -0.75 3.68 -3.09
C ALA A 8 -1.10 4.94 -2.31
N PHE A 9 -0.18 5.35 -1.43
CA PHE A 9 -0.22 6.64 -0.76
C PHE A 9 0.94 7.46 -1.28
N THR A 10 0.66 8.63 -1.85
CA THR A 10 1.69 9.48 -2.43
C THR A 10 1.60 10.90 -1.88
N HIS A 11 2.68 11.65 -2.03
CA HIS A 11 2.74 13.05 -1.60
C HIS A 11 1.71 13.95 -2.29
N LYS A 12 1.09 13.49 -3.38
CA LYS A 12 0.05 14.26 -4.09
C LYS A 12 -1.25 14.33 -3.29
N HIS A 13 -1.53 13.33 -2.47
CA HIS A 13 -2.78 13.22 -1.73
C HIS A 13 -2.59 13.05 -0.23
N THR A 14 -1.38 12.77 0.22
CA THR A 14 -1.05 12.52 1.62
C THR A 14 0.17 13.37 1.98
N ASP A 15 0.10 14.13 3.07
CA ASP A 15 1.24 14.95 3.46
C ASP A 15 2.42 14.07 3.94
N LEU A 16 3.61 14.63 3.93
CA LEU A 16 4.84 13.88 4.24
C LEU A 16 4.85 13.36 5.68
N LYS A 17 4.24 14.06 6.61
CA LYS A 17 4.15 13.62 8.00
C LYS A 17 3.31 12.34 8.10
N ASP A 18 2.19 12.30 7.40
CA ASP A 18 1.32 11.12 7.38
C ASP A 18 1.95 9.96 6.60
N LEU A 19 2.65 10.25 5.50
CA LEU A 19 3.39 9.22 4.78
C LEU A 19 4.42 8.54 5.69
N GLY A 20 5.08 9.33 6.53
CA GLY A 20 6.05 8.81 7.49
C GLY A 20 5.48 7.78 8.45
N LYS A 21 4.17 7.88 8.76
CA LYS A 21 3.49 6.92 9.64
C LYS A 21 3.34 5.53 9.00
N LEU A 22 3.42 5.46 7.69
CA LEU A 22 3.27 4.21 6.94
C LEU A 22 4.59 3.48 6.71
N ILE A 23 5.70 4.05 7.15
CA ILE A 23 7.02 3.43 6.98
C ILE A 23 7.16 2.28 7.97
N ILE A 24 7.53 1.12 7.44
CA ILE A 24 7.77 -0.09 8.22
C ILE A 24 9.27 -0.36 8.22
N SER A 25 9.86 -0.53 9.39
CA SER A 25 11.28 -0.85 9.49
C SER A 25 11.58 -2.24 8.93
N ASP A 26 12.76 -2.42 8.37
CA ASP A 26 13.14 -3.66 7.68
C ASP A 26 13.04 -4.89 8.59
N ASP A 27 13.36 -4.76 9.87
CA ASP A 27 13.31 -5.87 10.82
C ASP A 27 11.88 -6.32 11.16
N LEU A 28 10.88 -5.47 10.96
CA LEU A 28 9.47 -5.81 11.21
C LEU A 28 8.69 -6.15 9.95
N LEU A 29 9.24 -5.81 8.79
CA LEU A 29 8.51 -5.87 7.51
C LEU A 29 7.98 -7.27 7.20
N GLU A 30 8.85 -8.27 7.24
CA GLU A 30 8.47 -9.64 6.88
C GLU A 30 7.35 -10.16 7.78
N THR A 31 7.49 -9.98 9.08
CA THR A 31 6.49 -10.46 10.05
C THR A 31 5.14 -9.78 9.83
N ARG A 32 5.15 -8.47 9.62
CA ARG A 32 3.91 -7.73 9.38
C ARG A 32 3.24 -8.12 8.08
N LEU A 33 4.01 -8.31 7.02
CA LEU A 33 3.45 -8.74 5.73
C LEU A 33 2.85 -10.14 5.83
N GLN A 34 3.50 -11.06 6.54
CA GLN A 34 2.96 -12.41 6.74
C GLN A 34 1.63 -12.38 7.50
N THR A 35 1.53 -11.56 8.53
CA THR A 35 0.29 -11.40 9.29
C THR A 35 -0.85 -10.89 8.42
N ILE A 36 -0.57 -9.89 7.58
CA ILE A 36 -1.57 -9.31 6.68
C ILE A 36 -2.00 -10.31 5.62
N LYS A 37 -1.06 -11.07 5.05
CA LYS A 37 -1.38 -12.11 4.06
C LYS A 37 -2.40 -13.10 4.62
N ALA A 38 -2.18 -13.56 5.85
CA ALA A 38 -3.06 -14.54 6.47
C ALA A 38 -4.45 -13.93 6.76
N LYS A 39 -4.48 -12.68 7.19
CA LYS A 39 -5.72 -12.02 7.61
C LYS A 39 -6.63 -11.65 6.44
N PHE A 40 -6.05 -11.26 5.31
CA PHE A 40 -6.80 -10.72 4.17
C PHE A 40 -6.85 -11.66 2.96
N ASP A 41 -6.51 -12.91 3.15
CA ASP A 41 -6.53 -13.91 2.07
C ASP A 41 -5.74 -13.44 0.85
N ILE A 42 -4.52 -12.97 1.10
CA ILE A 42 -3.61 -12.48 0.09
C ILE A 42 -2.59 -13.56 -0.22
N LEU A 43 -2.37 -13.85 -1.52
CA LEU A 43 -1.41 -14.86 -1.94
C LEU A 43 0.01 -14.32 -1.88
N GLU A 44 0.24 -13.14 -2.45
CA GLU A 44 1.54 -12.50 -2.47
C GLU A 44 1.41 -11.03 -2.16
N ILE A 45 2.37 -10.46 -1.44
CA ILE A 45 2.36 -9.04 -1.11
C ILE A 45 3.78 -8.48 -1.18
N CYS A 46 3.89 -7.28 -1.73
CA CYS A 46 5.13 -6.53 -1.81
C CYS A 46 4.91 -5.13 -1.28
N TYR A 47 5.86 -4.62 -0.52
CA TYR A 47 5.82 -3.29 0.07
C TYR A 47 6.91 -2.43 -0.57
N ILE A 48 6.53 -1.25 -1.02
CA ILE A 48 7.46 -0.30 -1.65
C ILE A 48 7.36 1.02 -0.90
N SER A 49 8.48 1.55 -0.44
CA SER A 49 8.50 2.87 0.18
C SER A 49 9.66 3.70 -0.33
N THR A 50 9.38 4.96 -0.59
CA THR A 50 10.37 5.98 -0.93
C THR A 50 10.05 7.22 -0.10
N CYS A 51 10.81 8.30 -0.28
CA CYS A 51 10.52 9.55 0.44
C CYS A 51 9.17 10.16 0.05
N ASN A 52 8.61 9.79 -1.10
CA ASN A 52 7.40 10.40 -1.65
C ASN A 52 6.19 9.48 -1.72
N ARG A 53 6.36 8.18 -1.46
CA ARG A 53 5.26 7.22 -1.60
C ARG A 53 5.45 5.97 -0.78
N VAL A 54 4.32 5.39 -0.41
CA VAL A 54 4.26 4.05 0.18
C VAL A 54 3.21 3.29 -0.62
N GLU A 55 3.56 2.10 -1.10
CA GLU A 55 2.67 1.29 -1.92
C GLU A 55 2.66 -0.15 -1.44
N PHE A 56 1.46 -0.74 -1.46
CA PHE A 56 1.25 -2.15 -1.18
C PHE A 56 0.77 -2.80 -2.47
N VAL A 57 1.53 -3.77 -2.97
CA VAL A 57 1.23 -4.49 -4.20
C VAL A 57 0.92 -5.92 -3.82
N PHE A 58 -0.25 -6.41 -4.17
CA PHE A 58 -0.66 -7.74 -3.73
C PHE A 58 -1.66 -8.37 -4.68
N THR A 59 -1.93 -9.65 -4.46
CA THR A 59 -2.92 -10.41 -5.23
C THR A 59 -4.01 -10.91 -4.29
N THR A 60 -5.25 -10.63 -4.64
CA THR A 60 -6.42 -11.11 -3.91
C THR A 60 -7.62 -11.16 -4.84
N SER A 61 -8.56 -12.08 -4.57
CA SER A 61 -9.84 -12.11 -5.27
C SER A 61 -10.86 -11.16 -4.65
N GLU A 62 -10.53 -10.55 -3.50
CA GLU A 62 -11.43 -9.65 -2.81
C GLU A 62 -11.56 -8.31 -3.54
N VAL A 63 -12.69 -7.64 -3.34
CA VAL A 63 -12.88 -6.28 -3.81
C VAL A 63 -12.11 -5.32 -2.92
N VAL A 64 -11.23 -4.52 -3.52
CA VAL A 64 -10.43 -3.53 -2.78
C VAL A 64 -11.04 -2.15 -2.99
N ASP A 65 -11.79 -1.72 -2.00
CA ASP A 65 -12.39 -0.38 -1.94
C ASP A 65 -11.86 0.37 -0.71
N HIS A 66 -12.40 1.54 -0.41
CA HIS A 66 -11.94 2.31 0.74
C HIS A 66 -12.24 1.64 2.09
N VAL A 67 -13.29 0.82 2.15
CA VAL A 67 -13.56 0.02 3.36
C VAL A 67 -12.48 -1.01 3.56
N TYR A 68 -12.08 -1.69 2.49
CA TYR A 68 -10.97 -2.64 2.53
C TYR A 68 -9.68 -1.94 2.98
N VAL A 69 -9.38 -0.77 2.40
CA VAL A 69 -8.17 -0.01 2.75
C VAL A 69 -8.18 0.38 4.23
N THR A 70 -9.33 0.82 4.75
CA THR A 70 -9.46 1.19 6.16
C THR A 70 -9.10 0.02 7.06
N ASN A 71 -9.66 -1.15 6.79
CA ASN A 71 -9.37 -2.37 7.58
C ASN A 71 -7.94 -2.84 7.41
N PHE A 72 -7.40 -2.70 6.19
CA PHE A 72 -6.03 -3.07 5.86
C PHE A 72 -5.05 -2.22 6.68
N ILE A 73 -5.21 -0.91 6.67
CA ILE A 73 -4.34 0.02 7.41
C ILE A 73 -4.49 -0.20 8.93
N ARG A 74 -5.71 -0.41 9.42
CA ARG A 74 -5.93 -0.71 10.83
C ARG A 74 -5.16 -1.95 11.28
N SER A 75 -5.10 -2.95 10.42
CA SER A 75 -4.48 -4.23 10.75
C SER A 75 -2.95 -4.18 10.78
N PHE A 76 -2.34 -3.21 10.13
CA PHE A 76 -0.90 -3.00 10.23
C PHE A 76 -0.48 -2.34 11.54
N ASP A 77 -1.44 -1.78 12.27
CA ASP A 77 -1.17 -1.07 13.52
C ASP A 77 -0.19 0.10 13.36
N PHE A 78 -0.40 0.87 12.31
CA PHE A 78 0.30 2.14 12.15
C PHE A 78 -0.19 3.12 13.22
N ALA A 79 0.63 4.12 13.54
CA ALA A 79 0.28 5.12 14.56
C ALA A 79 -0.75 6.14 14.03
N ILE A 80 -1.90 5.65 13.59
CA ILE A 80 -3.00 6.47 13.06
C ILE A 80 -4.19 6.33 14.02
N PRO A 81 -4.69 7.44 14.60
CA PRO A 81 -5.85 7.38 15.48
C PRO A 81 -7.07 6.79 14.77
N GLU A 82 -7.84 6.00 15.50
CA GLU A 82 -9.02 5.33 14.94
C GLU A 82 -9.98 6.29 14.26
N GLU A 83 -10.17 7.48 14.82
CA GLU A 83 -11.07 8.50 14.27
C GLU A 83 -10.58 9.10 12.96
N ARG A 84 -9.31 8.91 12.62
CA ARG A 84 -8.73 9.39 11.36
C ARG A 84 -8.59 8.32 10.29
N LEU A 85 -8.79 7.04 10.64
CA LEU A 85 -8.52 5.93 9.73
C LEU A 85 -9.32 5.99 8.42
N GLU A 86 -10.63 6.23 8.53
CA GLU A 86 -11.48 6.25 7.35
C GLU A 86 -11.08 7.36 6.39
N GLU A 87 -10.84 8.55 6.90
CA GLU A 87 -10.40 9.67 6.09
C GLU A 87 -9.01 9.45 5.50
N PHE A 88 -8.12 8.87 6.29
CA PHE A 88 -6.77 8.51 5.84
C PHE A 88 -6.85 7.52 4.66
N ALA A 89 -7.69 6.50 4.78
CA ALA A 89 -7.86 5.50 3.74
C ALA A 89 -8.36 6.10 2.42
N LYS A 90 -9.16 7.15 2.49
CA LYS A 90 -9.68 7.85 1.29
C LYS A 90 -8.59 8.56 0.50
N GLN A 91 -7.42 8.80 1.09
CA GLN A 91 -6.29 9.40 0.39
C GLN A 91 -5.57 8.41 -0.52
N ALA A 92 -5.82 7.12 -0.35
CA ALA A 92 -5.19 6.09 -1.15
C ALA A 92 -5.69 6.11 -2.59
N SER A 93 -4.76 5.88 -3.52
CA SER A 93 -5.10 5.55 -4.90
C SER A 93 -5.14 4.03 -4.99
N ILE A 94 -6.19 3.50 -5.60
CA ILE A 94 -6.39 2.06 -5.74
C ILE A 94 -6.33 1.70 -7.23
N TYR A 95 -5.44 0.79 -7.57
CA TYR A 95 -5.29 0.31 -8.95
C TYR A 95 -5.57 -1.19 -8.97
N GLU A 96 -6.24 -1.65 -10.02
CA GLU A 96 -6.59 -3.05 -10.18
C GLU A 96 -6.24 -3.55 -11.57
N ASN A 97 -5.81 -4.80 -11.67
CA ASN A 97 -5.63 -5.54 -12.92
C ASN A 97 -4.66 -4.83 -13.89
N VAL A 98 -5.11 -4.51 -15.09
CA VAL A 98 -4.26 -3.86 -16.10
C VAL A 98 -3.77 -2.49 -15.62
N GLU A 99 -4.62 -1.74 -14.95
CA GLU A 99 -4.22 -0.44 -14.40
C GLU A 99 -3.13 -0.60 -13.33
N ALA A 100 -3.25 -1.63 -12.49
CA ALA A 100 -2.23 -1.93 -11.50
C ALA A 100 -0.90 -2.28 -12.17
N PHE A 101 -0.95 -3.11 -13.20
CA PHE A 101 0.25 -3.49 -13.95
C PHE A 101 0.91 -2.27 -14.60
N ASN A 102 0.13 -1.41 -15.25
CA ASN A 102 0.65 -0.20 -15.87
C ASN A 102 1.24 0.75 -14.84
N HIS A 103 0.61 0.86 -13.68
CA HIS A 103 1.13 1.67 -12.59
C HIS A 103 2.50 1.18 -12.12
N LEU A 104 2.65 -0.15 -11.96
CA LEU A 104 3.91 -0.75 -11.55
C LEU A 104 5.02 -0.52 -12.56
N LEU A 105 4.71 -0.58 -13.85
CA LEU A 105 5.70 -0.28 -14.88
C LEU A 105 6.22 1.15 -14.74
N ARG A 106 5.31 2.11 -14.52
CA ARG A 106 5.71 3.52 -14.33
C ARG A 106 6.57 3.72 -13.09
N VAL A 107 6.20 3.08 -11.99
CA VAL A 107 6.97 3.17 -10.74
C VAL A 107 8.35 2.55 -10.90
N SER A 108 8.43 1.38 -11.54
CA SER A 108 9.71 0.71 -11.78
C SER A 108 10.64 1.56 -12.62
N CYS A 109 10.13 2.19 -13.68
CA CYS A 109 10.94 3.09 -14.52
C CYS A 109 11.46 4.28 -13.72
N SER A 110 10.64 4.85 -12.85
CA SER A 110 11.05 5.96 -11.99
C SER A 110 12.15 5.54 -11.02
N LEU A 111 12.01 4.36 -10.42
CA LEU A 111 13.02 3.84 -9.50
C LEU A 111 14.34 3.56 -10.21
N GLU A 112 14.29 2.98 -11.40
CA GLU A 112 15.48 2.70 -12.20
C GLU A 112 16.21 4.00 -12.55
N SER A 113 15.49 5.05 -12.89
CA SER A 113 16.11 6.32 -13.21
C SER A 113 16.77 6.98 -12.01
N LEU A 114 16.38 6.63 -10.80
CA LEU A 114 17.02 7.10 -9.57
C LEU A 114 18.30 6.32 -9.24
N ILE A 115 18.40 5.11 -9.72
CA ILE A 115 19.57 4.24 -9.47
C ILE A 115 20.72 4.59 -10.42
N VAL A 116 20.40 5.08 -11.58
CA VAL A 116 21.38 5.48 -12.57
C VAL A 116 22.08 6.79 -12.18
#